data_089f869fbb436486836cd5e50243d6d3
#
_entry.id   089f869fbb436486836cd5e50243d6d3
#
_cell.length_a   1.000
_cell.length_b   1.000
_cell.length_c   1.000
_cell.angle_alpha   90.00
_cell.angle_beta   90.00
_cell.angle_gamma   90.00
#
_symmetry.space_group_name_H-M   'P 1'
#
loop_
_entity.id
_entity.type
_entity.pdbx_description
1 polymer ?
#
loop_
_entity_poly.entity_id
_entity_poly.type
_entity_poly.pdbx_seq_one_letter_code
_entity_poly.pdbx_strand_id
1 'polypeptide(L)'
;MALCINPTCSHPNHPNNGVDTRCHACHADLILRGRYRVMRLITNTSGFGKVYEVFERDQPKILKVLKPAYSLHPKAIQLFEQEATVLSRLAHSGVPRIDPEGCFQFVPLEGSPPLHCMVMEKIDGPNLSEWMRQQGNHPIGEAQALQWLQQLAEVLHLIHQQQFFHRDIKPENIMLRSSGQLVLVDFGAVREMSYTYFEQLESTGGITRISSAGYTPPEQERGQAVLQSDFYSLGCTFIYLLTGKKPLDGDIYNHLTNELRWRSLAPHLSTEFADFIDQLIAERVVDRPTNTVEILTRLNQLQERLHQNKGKGMGGNLNDPCPKTDSVSPPSAPVPGIVTATLPPEEMGLGGDPTTIPEQTQGQFAAQPSASVPSSPHRYPPHSSSPVVPSPTVVPSSTRPPDSSSDRTIVQSATTLQSAPS
;
A
#
# COMPACT_ATOMS: atom_id res chain seq x y z
N MET A 1 -7.55 0.40 -26.01
CA MET A 1 -6.89 -0.71 -26.75
C MET A 1 -6.71 -1.85 -25.77
N ALA A 2 -7.04 -3.11 -26.12
CA ALA A 2 -6.93 -4.21 -25.16
C ALA A 2 -5.48 -4.72 -25.05
N LEU A 3 -5.08 -5.10 -23.82
CA LEU A 3 -3.75 -5.61 -23.49
C LEU A 3 -3.80 -7.11 -23.27
N CYS A 4 -2.90 -7.85 -23.92
CA CYS A 4 -2.70 -9.28 -23.66
C CYS A 4 -1.89 -9.49 -22.40
N ILE A 5 -2.34 -10.36 -21.48
CA ILE A 5 -1.61 -10.69 -20.24
C ILE A 5 -0.84 -12.01 -20.32
N ASN A 6 -0.82 -12.68 -21.48
CA ASN A 6 0.02 -13.85 -21.68
C ASN A 6 1.50 -13.46 -21.51
N PRO A 7 2.24 -14.06 -20.56
CA PRO A 7 3.63 -13.68 -20.29
C PRO A 7 4.59 -13.92 -21.47
N THR A 8 4.24 -14.82 -22.37
CA THR A 8 5.06 -15.20 -23.53
C THR A 8 4.63 -14.48 -24.81
N CYS A 9 3.65 -13.55 -24.72
CA CYS A 9 3.21 -12.81 -25.89
C CYS A 9 4.27 -11.84 -26.40
N SER A 10 4.64 -11.96 -27.68
CA SER A 10 5.64 -11.10 -28.30
C SER A 10 5.17 -9.65 -28.49
N HIS A 11 3.87 -9.43 -28.68
CA HIS A 11 3.28 -8.11 -28.91
C HIS A 11 1.98 -7.93 -28.11
N PRO A 12 2.06 -7.79 -26.77
CA PRO A 12 0.87 -7.72 -25.90
C PRO A 12 -0.02 -6.51 -26.17
N ASN A 13 0.54 -5.41 -26.69
CA ASN A 13 -0.15 -4.16 -27.07
C ASN A 13 -0.44 -4.09 -28.58
N HIS A 14 -0.69 -5.23 -29.26
CA HIS A 14 -0.92 -5.22 -30.70
C HIS A 14 -2.08 -4.27 -31.06
N PRO A 15 -1.92 -3.37 -32.09
CA PRO A 15 -2.93 -2.35 -32.40
C PRO A 15 -4.33 -2.92 -32.65
N ASN A 16 -4.43 -4.08 -33.28
CA ASN A 16 -5.69 -4.73 -33.60
C ASN A 16 -6.38 -5.43 -32.42
N ASN A 17 -5.78 -5.45 -31.23
CA ASN A 17 -6.42 -6.01 -30.03
C ASN A 17 -7.64 -5.17 -29.55
N GLY A 18 -7.90 -4.01 -30.18
CA GLY A 18 -8.89 -3.03 -29.71
C GLY A 18 -10.33 -3.57 -29.66
N VAL A 19 -10.76 -4.31 -30.68
CA VAL A 19 -12.13 -4.80 -30.83
C VAL A 19 -12.24 -6.32 -30.67
N ASP A 20 -11.15 -7.05 -30.82
CA ASP A 20 -11.17 -8.49 -30.83
C ASP A 20 -11.23 -9.09 -29.41
N THR A 21 -11.66 -10.34 -29.36
CA THR A 21 -11.70 -11.14 -28.14
C THR A 21 -10.39 -11.91 -27.90
N ARG A 22 -9.58 -12.07 -28.95
CA ARG A 22 -8.29 -12.77 -28.92
C ARG A 22 -7.14 -11.89 -29.37
N CYS A 23 -5.97 -12.12 -28.78
CA CYS A 23 -4.74 -11.41 -29.12
C CYS A 23 -4.26 -11.76 -30.54
N HIS A 24 -4.01 -10.74 -31.36
CA HIS A 24 -3.49 -10.93 -32.71
C HIS A 24 -2.11 -11.58 -32.79
N ALA A 25 -1.29 -11.42 -31.74
CA ALA A 25 0.07 -11.96 -31.74
C ALA A 25 0.16 -13.40 -31.23
N CYS A 26 -0.62 -13.77 -30.20
CA CYS A 26 -0.50 -15.09 -29.56
C CYS A 26 -1.82 -15.86 -29.41
N HIS A 27 -2.92 -15.28 -29.85
CA HIS A 27 -4.28 -15.85 -29.80
C HIS A 27 -4.86 -16.15 -28.39
N ALA A 28 -4.18 -15.72 -27.31
CA ALA A 28 -4.73 -15.76 -25.96
C ALA A 28 -5.97 -14.85 -25.84
N ASP A 29 -6.90 -15.20 -24.96
CA ASP A 29 -8.11 -14.41 -24.73
C ASP A 29 -7.77 -13.04 -24.12
N LEU A 30 -8.39 -11.98 -24.66
CA LEU A 30 -8.30 -10.59 -24.18
C LEU A 30 -9.44 -10.25 -23.22
N ILE A 31 -10.46 -11.10 -23.15
CA ILE A 31 -11.58 -10.99 -22.24
C ILE A 31 -11.55 -12.19 -21.30
N LEU A 32 -11.10 -11.96 -20.08
CA LEU A 32 -10.95 -13.01 -19.08
C LEU A 32 -12.33 -13.44 -18.58
N ARG A 33 -12.57 -14.76 -18.51
CA ARG A 33 -13.86 -15.36 -18.11
C ARG A 33 -15.08 -14.79 -18.88
N GLY A 34 -14.88 -14.26 -20.09
CA GLY A 34 -15.95 -13.63 -20.86
C GLY A 34 -16.48 -12.31 -20.24
N ARG A 35 -15.84 -11.80 -19.18
CA ARG A 35 -16.31 -10.63 -18.40
C ARG A 35 -15.33 -9.46 -18.42
N TYR A 36 -14.04 -9.70 -18.20
CA TYR A 36 -13.06 -8.67 -17.88
C TYR A 36 -12.13 -8.41 -19.07
N ARG A 37 -12.31 -7.30 -19.75
CA ARG A 37 -11.40 -6.85 -20.81
C ARG A 37 -10.22 -6.12 -20.19
N VAL A 38 -9.01 -6.64 -20.40
CA VAL A 38 -7.79 -6.01 -19.90
C VAL A 38 -7.40 -4.82 -20.78
N MET A 39 -7.20 -3.65 -20.20
CA MET A 39 -6.95 -2.42 -20.95
C MET A 39 -5.51 -1.94 -20.83
N ARG A 40 -4.95 -1.87 -19.65
CA ARG A 40 -3.58 -1.38 -19.44
C ARG A 40 -2.95 -1.93 -18.17
N LEU A 41 -1.62 -2.01 -18.16
CA LEU A 41 -0.84 -2.25 -16.97
C LEU A 41 -0.78 -0.94 -16.15
N ILE A 42 -1.14 -1.00 -14.86
CA ILE A 42 -1.01 0.11 -13.91
C ILE A 42 0.37 0.06 -13.27
N THR A 43 0.74 -1.09 -12.69
CA THR A 43 2.06 -1.25 -12.09
C THR A 43 2.57 -2.70 -12.18
N ASN A 44 3.89 -2.83 -12.29
CA ASN A 44 4.63 -4.09 -12.24
C ASN A 44 5.54 -4.15 -10.99
N THR A 45 5.55 -3.08 -10.19
CA THR A 45 6.45 -2.92 -9.04
C THR A 45 5.83 -3.36 -7.72
N SER A 46 4.51 -3.66 -7.67
CA SER A 46 3.91 -4.24 -6.48
C SER A 46 4.45 -5.65 -6.24
N GLY A 47 4.81 -5.98 -5.01
CA GLY A 47 5.39 -7.24 -4.52
C GLY A 47 5.30 -8.46 -5.45
N PHE A 48 4.37 -9.38 -5.18
CA PHE A 48 4.21 -10.62 -5.97
C PHE A 48 3.32 -10.48 -7.21
N GLY A 49 2.62 -9.35 -7.40
CA GLY A 49 1.60 -9.18 -8.43
C GLY A 49 1.95 -8.13 -9.49
N LYS A 50 1.32 -8.26 -10.66
CA LYS A 50 1.12 -7.20 -11.64
C LYS A 50 -0.31 -6.68 -11.50
N VAL A 51 -0.49 -5.37 -11.57
CA VAL A 51 -1.80 -4.73 -11.42
C VAL A 51 -2.21 -4.11 -12.75
N TYR A 52 -3.39 -4.47 -13.21
CA TYR A 52 -3.96 -4.01 -14.47
C TYR A 52 -5.29 -3.30 -14.24
N GLU A 53 -5.61 -2.36 -15.10
CA GLU A 53 -6.97 -1.87 -15.27
C GLU A 53 -7.72 -2.77 -16.24
N VAL A 54 -8.89 -3.19 -15.81
CA VAL A 54 -9.81 -3.98 -16.62
C VAL A 54 -11.18 -3.34 -16.64
N PHE A 55 -11.96 -3.67 -17.64
CA PHE A 55 -13.37 -3.24 -17.72
C PHE A 55 -14.29 -4.45 -17.77
N GLU A 56 -15.28 -4.44 -16.91
CA GLU A 56 -16.47 -5.28 -17.04
C GLU A 56 -17.58 -4.42 -17.63
N ARG A 57 -17.91 -4.63 -18.92
CA ARG A 57 -18.71 -3.68 -19.70
C ARG A 57 -18.05 -2.29 -19.63
N ASP A 58 -18.74 -1.28 -19.06
CA ASP A 58 -18.24 0.09 -18.94
C ASP A 58 -17.71 0.43 -17.52
N GLN A 59 -17.67 -0.57 -16.63
CA GLN A 59 -17.22 -0.38 -15.25
C GLN A 59 -15.72 -0.70 -15.12
N PRO A 60 -14.88 0.28 -14.75
CA PRO A 60 -13.47 0.05 -14.53
C PRO A 60 -13.24 -0.72 -13.21
N LYS A 61 -12.35 -1.71 -13.27
CA LYS A 61 -11.94 -2.53 -12.12
C LYS A 61 -10.43 -2.71 -12.12
N ILE A 62 -9.92 -3.24 -11.03
CA ILE A 62 -8.51 -3.64 -10.88
C ILE A 62 -8.43 -5.15 -11.02
N LEU A 63 -7.51 -5.60 -11.86
CA LEU A 63 -7.08 -6.99 -11.94
C LEU A 63 -5.66 -7.11 -11.38
N LYS A 64 -5.50 -7.85 -10.30
CA LYS A 64 -4.19 -8.25 -9.78
C LYS A 64 -3.88 -9.66 -10.29
N VAL A 65 -2.69 -9.85 -10.87
CA VAL A 65 -2.22 -11.13 -11.42
C VAL A 65 -0.92 -11.50 -10.75
N LEU A 66 -0.84 -12.70 -10.19
CA LEU A 66 0.42 -13.21 -9.61
C LEU A 66 1.49 -13.27 -10.71
N LYS A 67 2.70 -12.74 -10.43
CA LYS A 67 3.79 -12.73 -11.42
C LYS A 67 4.16 -14.14 -11.85
N PRO A 68 4.47 -14.39 -13.13
CA PRO A 68 4.79 -15.74 -13.64
C PRO A 68 5.91 -16.43 -12.87
N ALA A 69 6.90 -15.68 -12.38
CA ALA A 69 7.98 -16.22 -11.56
C ALA A 69 7.49 -16.91 -10.27
N TYR A 70 6.31 -16.55 -9.79
CA TYR A 70 5.70 -17.10 -8.56
C TYR A 70 4.50 -18.00 -8.81
N SER A 71 4.04 -18.14 -10.07
CA SER A 71 2.82 -18.89 -10.41
C SER A 71 2.91 -20.40 -10.12
N LEU A 72 4.12 -20.94 -9.96
CA LEU A 72 4.35 -22.34 -9.59
C LEU A 72 4.86 -22.48 -8.14
N HIS A 73 4.96 -21.37 -7.40
CA HIS A 73 5.47 -21.39 -6.03
C HIS A 73 4.30 -21.53 -5.04
N PRO A 74 4.12 -22.69 -4.36
CA PRO A 74 2.91 -22.97 -3.57
C PRO A 74 2.63 -21.90 -2.52
N LYS A 75 3.68 -21.37 -1.88
CA LYS A 75 3.51 -20.35 -0.86
C LYS A 75 3.10 -18.99 -1.42
N ALA A 76 3.62 -18.58 -2.56
CA ALA A 76 3.19 -17.34 -3.20
C ALA A 76 1.73 -17.41 -3.64
N ILE A 77 1.29 -18.57 -4.14
CA ILE A 77 -0.10 -18.86 -4.46
C ILE A 77 -0.96 -18.75 -3.19
N GLN A 78 -0.56 -19.44 -2.12
CA GLN A 78 -1.27 -19.40 -0.83
C GLN A 78 -1.42 -17.97 -0.30
N LEU A 79 -0.36 -17.15 -0.37
CA LEU A 79 -0.42 -15.75 0.08
C LEU A 79 -1.36 -14.90 -0.78
N PHE A 80 -1.37 -15.14 -2.09
CA PHE A 80 -2.27 -14.46 -3.01
C PHE A 80 -3.74 -14.82 -2.75
N GLU A 81 -4.03 -16.09 -2.50
CA GLU A 81 -5.37 -16.57 -2.13
C GLU A 81 -5.79 -16.09 -0.73
N GLN A 82 -4.84 -15.98 0.19
CA GLN A 82 -5.08 -15.43 1.52
C GLN A 82 -5.45 -13.94 1.45
N GLU A 83 -4.78 -13.14 0.63
CA GLU A 83 -5.15 -11.75 0.37
C GLU A 83 -6.61 -11.65 -0.10
N ALA A 84 -7.00 -12.45 -1.08
CA ALA A 84 -8.37 -12.49 -1.56
C ALA A 84 -9.37 -12.89 -0.47
N THR A 85 -9.02 -13.89 0.35
CA THR A 85 -9.85 -14.37 1.47
C THR A 85 -10.05 -13.28 2.52
N VAL A 86 -9.00 -12.55 2.90
CA VAL A 86 -9.10 -11.45 3.86
C VAL A 86 -9.99 -10.35 3.33
N LEU A 87 -9.72 -9.87 2.11
CA LEU A 87 -10.51 -8.81 1.48
C LEU A 87 -11.99 -9.19 1.33
N SER A 88 -12.29 -10.44 1.00
CA SER A 88 -13.70 -10.91 0.86
C SER A 88 -14.49 -10.91 2.17
N ARG A 89 -13.80 -10.98 3.33
CA ARG A 89 -14.39 -10.92 4.67
C ARG A 89 -14.57 -9.52 5.21
N LEU A 90 -13.86 -8.54 4.64
CA LEU A 90 -13.86 -7.15 5.09
C LEU A 90 -14.92 -6.36 4.32
N ALA A 91 -16.09 -6.16 4.94
CA ALA A 91 -17.17 -5.33 4.38
C ALA A 91 -17.09 -3.91 4.97
N HIS A 92 -16.16 -3.08 4.46
CA HIS A 92 -15.96 -1.71 4.94
C HIS A 92 -15.61 -0.77 3.79
N SER A 93 -16.06 0.50 3.85
CA SER A 93 -15.80 1.51 2.82
C SER A 93 -14.31 1.88 2.66
N GLY A 94 -13.50 1.59 3.67
CA GLY A 94 -12.05 1.81 3.70
C GLY A 94 -11.20 0.67 3.14
N VAL A 95 -11.82 -0.36 2.52
CA VAL A 95 -11.12 -1.44 1.81
C VAL A 95 -11.76 -1.65 0.43
N PRO A 96 -10.99 -2.06 -0.60
CA PRO A 96 -11.57 -2.36 -1.91
C PRO A 96 -12.41 -3.62 -1.84
N ARG A 97 -13.57 -3.61 -2.50
CA ARG A 97 -14.43 -4.79 -2.60
C ARG A 97 -13.89 -5.76 -3.64
N ILE A 98 -13.78 -7.03 -3.26
CA ILE A 98 -13.54 -8.12 -4.22
C ILE A 98 -14.78 -8.31 -5.07
N ASP A 99 -14.56 -8.49 -6.36
CA ASP A 99 -15.65 -8.79 -7.29
C ASP A 99 -16.22 -10.19 -7.02
N PRO A 100 -17.55 -10.39 -7.09
CA PRO A 100 -18.11 -11.73 -7.00
C PRO A 100 -17.47 -12.64 -8.05
N GLU A 101 -16.99 -13.81 -7.63
CA GLU A 101 -16.22 -14.75 -8.49
C GLU A 101 -14.96 -14.13 -9.13
N GLY A 102 -14.47 -12.99 -8.59
CA GLY A 102 -13.30 -12.27 -9.10
C GLY A 102 -11.99 -13.00 -8.91
N CYS A 103 -11.93 -14.05 -8.07
CA CYS A 103 -10.75 -14.88 -7.85
C CYS A 103 -10.81 -16.12 -8.75
N PHE A 104 -9.86 -16.23 -9.69
CA PHE A 104 -9.86 -17.33 -10.67
C PHE A 104 -8.46 -17.60 -11.23
N GLN A 105 -8.30 -18.76 -11.84
CA GLN A 105 -7.14 -19.08 -12.67
C GLN A 105 -7.46 -18.83 -14.15
N PHE A 106 -6.50 -18.25 -14.85
CA PHE A 106 -6.57 -18.02 -16.29
C PHE A 106 -5.41 -18.74 -16.98
N VAL A 107 -5.70 -19.61 -17.94
CA VAL A 107 -4.72 -20.30 -18.77
C VAL A 107 -4.66 -19.59 -20.11
N PRO A 108 -3.57 -18.84 -20.43
CA PRO A 108 -3.51 -18.03 -21.64
C PRO A 108 -3.58 -18.85 -22.94
N LEU A 109 -2.90 -19.99 -22.96
CA LEU A 109 -2.85 -20.95 -24.06
C LEU A 109 -2.84 -22.37 -23.50
N GLU A 110 -3.33 -23.32 -24.29
CA GLU A 110 -3.27 -24.74 -23.92
C GLU A 110 -1.81 -25.15 -23.57
N GLY A 111 -1.62 -25.80 -22.43
CA GLY A 111 -0.31 -26.19 -21.92
C GLY A 111 0.48 -25.07 -21.22
N SER A 112 -0.01 -23.84 -21.18
CA SER A 112 0.62 -22.76 -20.40
C SER A 112 0.33 -22.91 -18.92
N PRO A 113 1.26 -22.47 -18.03
CA PRO A 113 0.98 -22.37 -16.60
C PRO A 113 -0.20 -21.43 -16.33
N PRO A 114 -1.08 -21.78 -15.38
CA PRO A 114 -2.18 -20.90 -15.00
C PRO A 114 -1.68 -19.62 -14.34
N LEU A 115 -2.34 -18.50 -14.66
CA LEU A 115 -2.17 -17.22 -13.98
C LEU A 115 -3.24 -17.09 -12.91
N HIS A 116 -2.82 -16.85 -11.67
CA HIS A 116 -3.73 -16.57 -10.56
C HIS A 116 -4.17 -15.11 -10.64
N CYS A 117 -5.46 -14.89 -10.73
CA CYS A 117 -6.12 -13.61 -10.98
C CYS A 117 -7.06 -13.25 -9.84
N MET A 118 -7.09 -11.96 -9.48
CA MET A 118 -8.04 -11.40 -8.52
C MET A 118 -8.57 -10.07 -9.06
N VAL A 119 -9.88 -9.96 -9.22
CA VAL A 119 -10.55 -8.74 -9.67
C VAL A 119 -11.23 -8.06 -8.48
N MET A 120 -11.01 -6.77 -8.36
CA MET A 120 -11.55 -5.95 -7.28
C MET A 120 -11.98 -4.57 -7.78
N GLU A 121 -12.63 -3.84 -6.92
CA GLU A 121 -13.02 -2.46 -7.11
C GLU A 121 -11.82 -1.59 -7.49
N LYS A 122 -12.00 -0.74 -8.51
CA LYS A 122 -11.08 0.36 -8.77
C LYS A 122 -11.51 1.57 -7.95
N ILE A 123 -10.63 2.04 -7.07
CA ILE A 123 -10.88 3.25 -6.29
C ILE A 123 -10.71 4.48 -7.19
N ASP A 124 -11.68 5.36 -7.17
CA ASP A 124 -11.63 6.65 -7.85
C ASP A 124 -10.80 7.65 -7.02
N GLY A 125 -9.79 8.22 -7.61
CA GLY A 125 -8.95 9.23 -6.99
C GLY A 125 -7.48 8.82 -6.81
N PRO A 126 -6.63 9.74 -6.33
CA PRO A 126 -5.20 9.52 -6.17
C PRO A 126 -4.89 8.73 -4.90
N ASN A 127 -3.69 8.14 -4.82
CA ASN A 127 -3.13 7.74 -3.55
C ASN A 127 -2.61 8.98 -2.78
N LEU A 128 -2.35 8.83 -1.47
CA LEU A 128 -1.94 9.98 -0.64
C LEU A 128 -0.58 10.56 -1.04
N SER A 129 0.32 9.78 -1.63
CA SER A 129 1.59 10.29 -2.16
C SER A 129 1.35 11.19 -3.40
N GLU A 130 0.46 10.77 -4.29
CA GLU A 130 0.04 11.56 -5.46
C GLU A 130 -0.74 12.79 -5.03
N TRP A 131 -1.66 12.63 -4.08
CA TRP A 131 -2.46 13.74 -3.53
C TRP A 131 -1.57 14.81 -2.91
N MET A 132 -0.62 14.44 -2.03
CA MET A 132 0.33 15.38 -1.44
C MET A 132 1.13 16.14 -2.49
N ARG A 133 1.61 15.44 -3.52
CA ARG A 133 2.33 16.06 -4.64
C ARG A 133 1.47 17.05 -5.43
N GLN A 134 0.18 16.73 -5.66
CA GLN A 134 -0.79 17.63 -6.28
C GLN A 134 -1.06 18.88 -5.43
N GLN A 135 -0.98 18.76 -4.09
CA GLN A 135 -1.08 19.87 -3.16
C GLN A 135 0.26 20.61 -2.94
N GLY A 136 1.31 20.32 -3.74
CA GLY A 136 2.64 20.92 -3.58
C GLY A 136 3.37 20.47 -2.31
N ASN A 137 3.04 19.30 -1.77
CA ASN A 137 3.51 18.75 -0.49
C ASN A 137 3.22 19.67 0.72
N HIS A 138 2.14 20.46 0.65
CA HIS A 138 1.72 21.25 1.79
C HIS A 138 1.19 20.34 2.92
N PRO A 139 1.66 20.56 4.17
CA PRO A 139 1.19 19.81 5.33
C PRO A 139 -0.32 19.92 5.54
N ILE A 140 -0.94 18.82 5.98
CA ILE A 140 -2.35 18.83 6.38
C ILE A 140 -2.50 19.37 7.82
N GLY A 141 -3.67 19.97 8.12
CA GLY A 141 -3.98 20.43 9.46
C GLY A 141 -4.39 19.29 10.40
N GLU A 142 -4.29 19.53 11.73
CA GLU A 142 -4.59 18.56 12.78
C GLU A 142 -5.99 17.95 12.67
N ALA A 143 -7.01 18.76 12.37
CA ALA A 143 -8.39 18.27 12.23
C ALA A 143 -8.55 17.25 11.12
N GLN A 144 -7.92 17.48 9.96
CA GLN A 144 -7.92 16.55 8.84
C GLN A 144 -7.11 15.30 9.18
N ALA A 145 -5.95 15.46 9.83
CA ALA A 145 -5.13 14.35 10.27
C ALA A 145 -5.87 13.43 11.24
N LEU A 146 -6.55 13.99 12.25
CA LEU A 146 -7.38 13.21 13.19
C LEU A 146 -8.50 12.46 12.48
N GLN A 147 -9.21 13.10 11.55
CA GLN A 147 -10.26 12.45 10.77
C GLN A 147 -9.73 11.29 9.93
N TRP A 148 -8.61 11.48 9.25
CA TRP A 148 -8.00 10.46 8.39
C TRP A 148 -7.38 9.33 9.19
N LEU A 149 -6.73 9.65 10.32
CA LEU A 149 -6.17 8.65 11.23
C LEU A 149 -7.26 7.77 11.83
N GLN A 150 -8.42 8.36 12.17
CA GLN A 150 -9.60 7.63 12.63
C GLN A 150 -10.05 6.59 11.59
N GLN A 151 -10.23 7.00 10.33
CA GLN A 151 -10.66 6.11 9.25
C GLN A 151 -9.70 4.92 9.07
N LEU A 152 -8.39 5.17 9.09
CA LEU A 152 -7.39 4.12 8.93
C LEU A 152 -7.30 3.21 10.16
N ALA A 153 -7.44 3.76 11.36
CA ALA A 153 -7.49 2.97 12.60
C ALA A 153 -8.70 2.04 12.65
N GLU A 154 -9.86 2.45 12.12
CA GLU A 154 -11.05 1.60 11.97
C GLU A 154 -10.80 0.44 11.00
N VAL A 155 -10.17 0.71 9.85
CA VAL A 155 -9.77 -0.34 8.89
C VAL A 155 -8.79 -1.32 9.53
N LEU A 156 -7.76 -0.82 10.22
CA LEU A 156 -6.79 -1.67 10.93
C LEU A 156 -7.43 -2.48 12.03
N HIS A 157 -8.43 -1.92 12.74
CA HIS A 157 -9.18 -2.65 13.76
C HIS A 157 -9.85 -3.89 13.17
N LEU A 158 -10.51 -3.76 12.01
CA LEU A 158 -11.14 -4.89 11.33
C LEU A 158 -10.13 -5.94 10.86
N ILE A 159 -8.99 -5.52 10.33
CA ILE A 159 -7.92 -6.43 9.89
C ILE A 159 -7.34 -7.18 11.08
N HIS A 160 -7.01 -6.47 12.17
CA HIS A 160 -6.42 -7.05 13.38
C HIS A 160 -7.39 -7.98 14.12
N GLN A 161 -8.71 -7.72 14.10
CA GLN A 161 -9.72 -8.66 14.62
C GLN A 161 -9.73 -10.00 13.89
N GLN A 162 -9.36 -10.01 12.60
CA GLN A 162 -9.20 -11.25 11.82
C GLN A 162 -7.83 -11.91 12.02
N GLN A 163 -7.03 -11.43 12.97
CA GLN A 163 -5.67 -11.92 13.25
C GLN A 163 -4.69 -11.72 12.09
N PHE A 164 -4.91 -10.68 11.30
CA PHE A 164 -4.00 -10.26 10.22
C PHE A 164 -3.41 -8.89 10.51
N PHE A 165 -2.29 -8.57 9.90
CA PHE A 165 -1.70 -7.24 9.88
C PHE A 165 -1.21 -6.90 8.46
N HIS A 166 -1.25 -5.60 8.12
CA HIS A 166 -1.08 -5.14 6.75
C HIS A 166 0.37 -5.14 6.28
N ARG A 167 1.32 -4.70 7.12
CA ARG A 167 2.78 -4.67 6.92
C ARG A 167 3.33 -3.73 5.86
N ASP A 168 2.51 -3.10 5.06
CA ASP A 168 2.96 -2.16 4.01
C ASP A 168 2.09 -0.91 3.98
N ILE A 169 1.85 -0.31 5.17
CA ILE A 169 1.14 0.96 5.28
C ILE A 169 2.09 2.08 4.89
N LYS A 170 1.71 2.83 3.85
CA LYS A 170 2.44 3.97 3.32
C LYS A 170 1.51 4.82 2.44
N PRO A 171 1.87 6.07 2.14
CA PRO A 171 1.01 6.96 1.34
C PRO A 171 0.61 6.39 -0.02
N GLU A 172 1.46 5.60 -0.66
CA GLU A 172 1.21 4.97 -1.95
C GLU A 172 0.11 3.90 -1.89
N ASN A 173 -0.09 3.28 -0.72
CA ASN A 173 -1.08 2.22 -0.49
C ASN A 173 -2.36 2.72 0.17
N ILE A 174 -2.56 4.03 0.27
CA ILE A 174 -3.78 4.65 0.79
C ILE A 174 -4.38 5.54 -0.29
N MET A 175 -5.53 5.16 -0.82
CA MET A 175 -6.25 5.89 -1.85
C MET A 175 -7.27 6.85 -1.21
N LEU A 176 -7.48 8.01 -1.83
CA LEU A 176 -8.48 8.99 -1.39
C LEU A 176 -9.62 9.03 -2.40
N ARG A 177 -10.82 8.56 -2.01
CA ARG A 177 -12.02 8.68 -2.84
C ARG A 177 -12.44 10.13 -3.01
N SER A 178 -13.17 10.43 -4.07
CA SER A 178 -13.82 11.73 -4.28
C SER A 178 -14.75 12.14 -3.13
N SER A 179 -15.29 11.19 -2.38
CA SER A 179 -16.11 11.41 -1.17
C SER A 179 -15.30 11.85 0.07
N GLY A 180 -13.97 11.84 0.02
CA GLY A 180 -13.11 12.09 1.18
C GLY A 180 -12.80 10.83 2.02
N GLN A 181 -13.33 9.66 1.62
CA GLN A 181 -13.05 8.39 2.30
C GLN A 181 -11.68 7.85 1.90
N LEU A 182 -10.86 7.50 2.89
CA LEU A 182 -9.59 6.77 2.67
C LEU A 182 -9.86 5.29 2.47
N VAL A 183 -9.09 4.68 1.57
CA VAL A 183 -9.14 3.25 1.27
C VAL A 183 -7.72 2.69 1.33
N LEU A 184 -7.49 1.74 2.23
CA LEU A 184 -6.25 1.01 2.32
C LEU A 184 -6.24 -0.08 1.24
N VAL A 185 -5.19 -0.10 0.41
CA VAL A 185 -5.06 -1.03 -0.74
C VAL A 185 -3.76 -1.82 -0.64
N ASP A 186 -3.60 -2.82 -1.50
CA ASP A 186 -2.44 -3.73 -1.59
C ASP A 186 -2.19 -4.57 -0.33
N PHE A 187 -3.09 -5.52 -0.12
CA PHE A 187 -3.04 -6.50 0.98
C PHE A 187 -2.04 -7.66 0.71
N GLY A 188 -1.18 -7.54 -0.30
CA GLY A 188 -0.24 -8.59 -0.68
C GLY A 188 0.85 -8.91 0.36
N ALA A 189 1.03 -8.03 1.34
CA ALA A 189 1.92 -8.23 2.48
C ALA A 189 1.19 -8.75 3.74
N VAL A 190 -0.14 -8.85 3.70
CA VAL A 190 -0.98 -9.30 4.83
C VAL A 190 -0.63 -10.72 5.23
N ARG A 191 -0.42 -10.96 6.53
CA ARG A 191 -0.06 -12.27 7.08
C ARG A 191 -0.81 -12.57 8.37
N GLU A 192 -1.04 -13.87 8.56
CA GLU A 192 -1.52 -14.43 9.81
C GLU A 192 -0.41 -14.40 10.87
N MET A 193 -0.79 -14.31 12.14
CA MET A 193 0.12 -14.17 13.30
C MET A 193 1.09 -15.36 13.55
N SER A 194 1.15 -16.37 12.69
CA SER A 194 2.01 -17.53 12.89
C SER A 194 3.48 -17.23 12.55
N TYR A 195 4.30 -17.21 13.57
CA TYR A 195 5.70 -16.74 13.62
C TYR A 195 6.73 -17.49 12.76
N THR A 196 6.47 -18.72 12.31
CA THR A 196 7.50 -19.67 11.94
C THR A 196 7.94 -19.63 10.48
N TYR A 197 7.45 -18.69 9.67
CA TYR A 197 7.50 -18.89 8.22
C TYR A 197 8.56 -18.07 7.46
N PHE A 198 9.08 -16.99 8.04
CA PHE A 198 10.04 -16.11 7.34
C PHE A 198 11.44 -16.75 7.18
N GLU A 199 11.88 -17.52 8.16
CA GLU A 199 13.21 -18.15 8.12
C GLU A 199 13.36 -19.16 6.98
N GLN A 200 12.29 -19.83 6.56
CA GLN A 200 12.34 -20.83 5.50
C GLN A 200 12.37 -20.25 4.09
N LEU A 201 11.84 -19.04 3.87
CA LEU A 201 11.85 -18.38 2.55
C LEU A 201 13.16 -17.62 2.28
N GLU A 202 13.82 -17.11 3.34
CA GLU A 202 15.13 -16.47 3.23
C GLU A 202 16.24 -17.47 2.86
N SER A 203 16.14 -18.72 3.31
CA SER A 203 17.12 -19.77 3.01
C SER A 203 17.07 -20.27 1.57
N THR A 204 16.00 -20.00 0.82
CA THR A 204 15.83 -20.42 -0.59
C THR A 204 16.10 -19.32 -1.62
N GLY A 205 16.61 -18.16 -1.21
CA GLY A 205 17.28 -17.18 -2.11
C GLY A 205 16.39 -16.44 -3.11
N GLY A 206 15.09 -16.25 -2.88
CA GLY A 206 14.23 -15.74 -3.94
C GLY A 206 13.17 -14.69 -3.59
N ILE A 207 12.94 -14.34 -2.34
CA ILE A 207 11.87 -13.38 -1.99
C ILE A 207 12.49 -12.12 -1.42
N THR A 208 12.45 -11.05 -2.20
CA THR A 208 12.83 -9.70 -1.79
C THR A 208 12.05 -9.31 -0.54
N ARG A 209 12.73 -8.93 0.53
CA ARG A 209 12.10 -8.30 1.70
C ARG A 209 11.20 -7.17 1.21
N ILE A 210 9.92 -7.22 1.53
CA ILE A 210 9.03 -6.09 1.31
C ILE A 210 9.37 -5.09 2.42
N SER A 211 10.28 -4.18 2.11
CA SER A 211 10.66 -3.08 2.96
C SER A 211 10.34 -1.79 2.21
N SER A 212 9.47 -0.99 2.78
CA SER A 212 9.20 0.36 2.32
C SER A 212 10.07 1.31 3.14
N ALA A 213 11.17 1.75 2.53
CA ALA A 213 12.20 2.55 3.19
C ALA A 213 11.60 3.71 4.01
N GLY A 214 11.87 3.72 5.31
CA GLY A 214 11.39 4.71 6.26
C GLY A 214 9.98 4.50 6.81
N TYR A 215 9.20 3.56 6.26
CA TYR A 215 7.87 3.21 6.78
C TYR A 215 7.87 1.85 7.50
N THR A 216 8.84 1.00 7.22
CA THR A 216 8.97 -0.33 7.82
C THR A 216 9.65 -0.24 9.18
N PRO A 217 9.05 -0.75 10.27
CA PRO A 217 9.66 -0.70 11.60
C PRO A 217 10.80 -1.71 11.76
N PRO A 218 11.72 -1.47 12.72
CA PRO A 218 12.92 -2.30 12.93
C PRO A 218 12.63 -3.79 13.17
N GLU A 219 11.58 -4.11 13.94
CA GLU A 219 11.19 -5.51 14.19
C GLU A 219 10.72 -6.22 12.92
N GLN A 220 10.02 -5.52 12.02
CA GLN A 220 9.58 -6.10 10.74
C GLN A 220 10.77 -6.33 9.79
N GLU A 221 11.76 -5.44 9.79
CA GLU A 221 13.00 -5.64 9.03
C GLU A 221 13.79 -6.88 9.50
N ARG A 222 13.65 -7.22 10.79
CA ARG A 222 14.23 -8.45 11.38
C ARG A 222 13.37 -9.69 11.19
N GLY A 223 12.24 -9.59 10.46
CA GLY A 223 11.30 -10.69 10.26
C GLY A 223 10.34 -10.97 11.43
N GLN A 224 10.33 -10.12 12.45
CA GLN A 224 9.57 -10.26 13.70
C GLN A 224 8.37 -9.29 13.76
N ALA A 225 7.68 -9.06 12.63
CA ALA A 225 6.55 -8.16 12.59
C ALA A 225 5.42 -8.60 13.54
N VAL A 226 4.82 -7.62 14.18
CA VAL A 226 3.69 -7.76 15.12
C VAL A 226 2.57 -6.79 14.74
N LEU A 227 1.41 -6.82 15.41
CA LEU A 227 0.30 -5.89 15.11
C LEU A 227 0.72 -4.42 15.24
N GLN A 228 1.57 -4.11 16.23
CA GLN A 228 2.10 -2.76 16.45
C GLN A 228 3.07 -2.29 15.36
N SER A 229 3.51 -3.18 14.46
CA SER A 229 4.28 -2.81 13.28
C SER A 229 3.45 -1.93 12.32
N ASP A 230 2.15 -2.21 12.18
CA ASP A 230 1.24 -1.37 11.41
C ASP A 230 1.08 0.03 12.02
N PHE A 231 1.13 0.17 13.34
CA PHE A 231 1.04 1.47 14.03
C PHE A 231 2.25 2.36 13.75
N TYR A 232 3.44 1.78 13.72
CA TYR A 232 4.65 2.50 13.34
C TYR A 232 4.55 3.03 11.90
N SER A 233 4.18 2.16 10.96
CA SER A 233 4.03 2.52 9.55
C SER A 233 2.95 3.59 9.36
N LEU A 234 1.86 3.52 10.14
CA LEU A 234 0.80 4.52 10.17
C LEU A 234 1.34 5.87 10.70
N GLY A 235 2.07 5.88 11.81
CA GLY A 235 2.69 7.08 12.36
C GLY A 235 3.66 7.74 11.38
N CYS A 236 4.54 6.98 10.73
CA CYS A 236 5.45 7.48 9.68
C CYS A 236 4.69 8.05 8.48
N THR A 237 3.56 7.44 8.10
CA THR A 237 2.68 7.96 7.05
C THR A 237 2.12 9.32 7.43
N PHE A 238 1.65 9.49 8.68
CA PHE A 238 1.14 10.77 9.15
C PHE A 238 2.22 11.84 9.33
N ILE A 239 3.44 11.48 9.73
CA ILE A 239 4.57 12.42 9.72
C ILE A 239 4.78 13.00 8.31
N TYR A 240 4.74 12.16 7.27
CA TYR A 240 4.82 12.67 5.89
C TYR A 240 3.67 13.63 5.56
N LEU A 241 2.43 13.30 5.92
CA LEU A 241 1.27 14.15 5.65
C LEU A 241 1.31 15.48 6.43
N LEU A 242 1.85 15.46 7.65
CA LEU A 242 1.94 16.60 8.56
C LEU A 242 3.13 17.52 8.31
N THR A 243 4.15 17.04 7.59
CA THR A 243 5.39 17.81 7.35
C THR A 243 5.68 18.02 5.87
N GLY A 244 5.07 17.24 4.96
CA GLY A 244 5.42 17.18 3.55
C GLY A 244 6.77 16.52 3.27
N LYS A 245 7.45 15.97 4.30
CA LYS A 245 8.77 15.34 4.23
C LYS A 245 8.68 13.84 4.43
N LYS A 246 9.35 13.07 3.56
CA LYS A 246 9.39 11.60 3.71
C LYS A 246 10.22 11.20 4.94
N PRO A 247 9.91 10.06 5.60
CA PRO A 247 10.55 9.66 6.85
C PRO A 247 12.09 9.57 6.82
N LEU A 248 12.70 9.30 5.66
CA LEU A 248 14.17 9.28 5.50
C LEU A 248 14.75 10.58 4.93
N ASP A 249 13.94 11.63 4.80
CA ASP A 249 14.43 12.94 4.37
C ASP A 249 15.40 13.50 5.43
N GLY A 250 16.56 14.00 4.99
CA GLY A 250 17.60 14.53 5.88
C GLY A 250 17.16 15.71 6.74
N ASP A 251 16.05 16.38 6.36
CA ASP A 251 15.47 17.47 7.15
C ASP A 251 14.83 16.97 8.46
N ILE A 252 14.37 15.71 8.50
CA ILE A 252 13.66 15.15 9.65
C ILE A 252 14.28 13.88 10.23
N TYR A 253 15.17 13.21 9.47
CA TYR A 253 15.80 11.96 9.90
C TYR A 253 17.28 12.16 10.24
N ASN A 254 17.66 11.83 11.45
CA ASN A 254 19.06 11.81 11.87
C ASN A 254 19.64 10.40 11.71
N HIS A 255 20.46 10.20 10.68
CA HIS A 255 21.11 8.91 10.39
C HIS A 255 22.09 8.43 11.47
N LEU A 256 22.59 9.33 12.35
CA LEU A 256 23.52 8.95 13.43
C LEU A 256 22.79 8.40 14.65
N THR A 257 21.58 8.91 14.94
CA THR A 257 20.79 8.52 16.11
C THR A 257 19.57 7.69 15.76
N ASN A 258 19.26 7.50 14.46
CA ASN A 258 18.06 6.88 13.94
C ASN A 258 16.75 7.53 14.45
N GLU A 259 16.79 8.85 14.72
CA GLU A 259 15.65 9.58 15.25
C GLU A 259 14.93 10.39 14.17
N LEU A 260 13.61 10.36 14.23
CA LEU A 260 12.72 11.24 13.46
C LEU A 260 12.47 12.54 14.23
N ARG A 261 13.04 13.66 13.76
CA ARG A 261 12.91 15.02 14.36
C ARG A 261 11.92 15.86 13.56
N TRP A 262 10.68 15.45 13.54
CA TRP A 262 9.63 16.01 12.68
C TRP A 262 8.84 17.17 13.30
N ARG A 263 8.74 17.27 14.64
CA ARG A 263 7.88 18.22 15.36
C ARG A 263 8.15 19.69 15.00
N SER A 264 9.42 20.03 14.76
CA SER A 264 9.80 21.40 14.38
C SER A 264 9.21 21.86 13.06
N LEU A 265 8.84 20.92 12.18
CA LEU A 265 8.20 21.20 10.89
C LEU A 265 6.67 21.19 10.98
N ALA A 266 6.10 20.85 12.12
CA ALA A 266 4.66 20.82 12.36
C ALA A 266 4.24 21.62 13.61
N PRO A 267 4.65 22.91 13.76
CA PRO A 267 4.39 23.73 14.96
C PRO A 267 2.90 24.08 15.14
N HIS A 268 2.08 23.80 14.14
CA HIS A 268 0.63 24.05 14.15
C HIS A 268 -0.17 22.97 14.88
N LEU A 269 0.47 21.89 15.31
CA LEU A 269 -0.18 20.77 16.00
C LEU A 269 -0.24 21.00 17.51
N SER A 270 -1.29 20.48 18.14
CA SER A 270 -1.34 20.37 19.59
C SER A 270 -0.25 19.42 20.11
N THR A 271 0.27 19.71 21.31
CA THR A 271 1.28 18.85 21.95
C THR A 271 0.76 17.44 22.14
N GLU A 272 -0.50 17.31 22.55
CA GLU A 272 -1.15 16.02 22.80
C GLU A 272 -1.26 15.15 21.56
N PHE A 273 -1.54 15.77 20.39
CA PHE A 273 -1.59 15.05 19.12
C PHE A 273 -0.18 14.67 18.66
N ALA A 274 0.79 15.58 18.80
CA ALA A 274 2.17 15.30 18.46
C ALA A 274 2.75 14.17 19.34
N ASP A 275 2.45 14.15 20.65
CA ASP A 275 2.83 13.07 21.56
C ASP A 275 2.23 11.73 21.16
N PHE A 276 0.98 11.73 20.66
CA PHE A 276 0.34 10.53 20.17
C PHE A 276 1.00 9.99 18.89
N ILE A 277 1.40 10.85 17.95
CA ILE A 277 2.17 10.43 16.76
C ILE A 277 3.52 9.85 17.17
N ASP A 278 4.24 10.46 18.12
CA ASP A 278 5.51 9.92 18.62
C ASP A 278 5.32 8.55 19.30
N GLN A 279 4.21 8.36 20.01
CA GLN A 279 3.89 7.05 20.59
C GLN A 279 3.68 5.98 19.51
N LEU A 280 3.04 6.31 18.38
CA LEU A 280 2.87 5.37 17.27
C LEU A 280 4.20 4.92 16.68
N ILE A 281 5.17 5.84 16.54
CA ILE A 281 6.49 5.59 15.95
C ILE A 281 7.56 5.19 16.97
N ALA A 282 7.21 4.94 18.22
CA ALA A 282 8.19 4.54 19.24
C ALA A 282 9.02 3.35 18.74
N GLU A 283 10.35 3.40 18.95
CA GLU A 283 11.26 2.36 18.47
C GLU A 283 10.92 1.00 19.08
N ARG A 284 10.67 0.99 20.40
CA ARG A 284 10.29 -0.25 21.10
C ARG A 284 8.79 -0.51 20.94
N VAL A 285 8.46 -1.71 20.55
CA VAL A 285 7.07 -2.17 20.36
C VAL A 285 6.21 -1.95 21.61
N VAL A 286 6.78 -2.16 22.80
CA VAL A 286 6.06 -2.04 24.09
C VAL A 286 5.68 -0.60 24.45
N ASP A 287 6.31 0.39 23.84
CA ASP A 287 6.02 1.81 24.07
C ASP A 287 4.91 2.34 23.12
N ARG A 288 4.54 1.54 22.10
CA ARG A 288 3.43 1.83 21.21
C ARG A 288 2.09 1.42 21.83
N PRO A 289 0.94 1.91 21.32
CA PRO A 289 -0.38 1.41 21.72
C PRO A 289 -0.45 -0.11 21.62
N THR A 290 -1.11 -0.75 22.55
CA THR A 290 -1.17 -2.22 22.62
C THR A 290 -2.06 -2.82 21.53
N ASN A 291 -3.09 -2.08 21.11
CA ASN A 291 -4.05 -2.50 20.10
C ASN A 291 -4.79 -1.30 19.49
N THR A 292 -5.58 -1.56 18.46
CA THR A 292 -6.36 -0.55 17.74
C THR A 292 -7.47 0.08 18.57
N VAL A 293 -7.99 -0.59 19.61
CA VAL A 293 -9.01 -0.01 20.51
C VAL A 293 -8.42 1.13 21.33
N GLU A 294 -7.19 0.99 21.79
CA GLU A 294 -6.47 2.06 22.48
C GLU A 294 -6.26 3.28 21.55
N ILE A 295 -5.87 3.04 20.29
CA ILE A 295 -5.73 4.09 19.28
C ILE A 295 -7.06 4.83 19.07
N LEU A 296 -8.14 4.11 18.81
CA LEU A 296 -9.47 4.70 18.58
C LEU A 296 -9.96 5.49 19.79
N THR A 297 -9.75 4.98 21.00
CA THR A 297 -10.09 5.68 22.24
C THR A 297 -9.32 7.00 22.36
N ARG A 298 -8.02 6.97 22.08
CA ARG A 298 -7.18 8.17 22.13
C ARG A 298 -7.57 9.20 21.09
N LEU A 299 -7.88 8.77 19.86
CA LEU A 299 -8.35 9.65 18.78
C LEU A 299 -9.67 10.35 19.13
N ASN A 300 -10.63 9.63 19.71
CA ASN A 300 -11.89 10.23 20.18
C ASN A 300 -11.64 11.33 21.22
N GLN A 301 -10.75 11.06 22.21
CA GLN A 301 -10.39 12.07 23.22
C GLN A 301 -9.74 13.33 22.60
N LEU A 302 -8.85 13.15 21.61
CA LEU A 302 -8.21 14.27 20.91
C LEU A 302 -9.22 15.08 20.08
N GLN A 303 -10.15 14.43 19.40
CA GLN A 303 -11.21 15.09 18.66
C GLN A 303 -12.14 15.91 19.58
N GLU A 304 -12.56 15.36 20.71
CA GLU A 304 -13.37 16.06 21.71
C GLU A 304 -12.67 17.33 22.21
N ARG A 305 -11.37 17.25 22.55
CA ARG A 305 -10.57 18.40 22.97
C ARG A 305 -10.47 19.48 21.88
N LEU A 306 -10.26 19.05 20.62
CA LEU A 306 -10.20 19.99 19.50
C LEU A 306 -11.52 20.76 19.33
N HIS A 307 -12.66 20.09 19.51
CA HIS A 307 -13.98 20.72 19.47
C HIS A 307 -14.22 21.70 20.64
N GLN A 308 -13.82 21.32 21.87
CA GLN A 308 -13.94 22.19 23.06
C GLN A 308 -13.11 23.46 22.93
N ASN A 309 -11.90 23.35 22.36
CA ASN A 309 -11.02 24.51 22.15
C ASN A 309 -11.59 25.47 21.09
N LYS A 310 -12.22 24.97 20.03
CA LYS A 310 -12.94 25.81 19.05
C LYS A 310 -14.14 26.53 19.65
N GLY A 311 -14.87 25.90 20.57
CA GLY A 311 -16.01 26.50 21.28
C GLY A 311 -15.62 27.62 22.26
N LYS A 312 -14.45 27.52 22.89
CA LYS A 312 -13.95 28.57 23.81
C LYS A 312 -13.39 29.78 23.07
N GLY A 313 -12.93 29.65 21.84
CA GLY A 313 -12.44 30.77 21.03
C GLY A 313 -13.55 31.71 20.50
N MET A 314 -14.82 31.31 20.51
CA MET A 314 -15.98 32.13 20.10
C MET A 314 -16.70 32.82 21.27
N GLY A 315 -16.26 32.58 22.51
CA GLY A 315 -16.79 33.20 23.72
C GLY A 315 -16.04 34.47 24.14
N GLY A 316 -15.62 35.30 23.20
CA GLY A 316 -15.10 36.63 23.46
C GLY A 316 -16.23 37.56 23.94
N ASN A 317 -16.10 37.99 25.16
CA ASN A 317 -16.82 38.96 25.99
C ASN A 317 -17.85 39.85 25.23
N LEU A 318 -19.14 39.56 25.35
CA LEU A 318 -20.26 40.36 24.89
C LEU A 318 -20.51 41.60 25.79
N ASN A 319 -19.55 42.03 26.62
CA ASN A 319 -19.69 43.13 27.57
C ASN A 319 -18.71 44.32 27.38
N ASP A 320 -18.18 44.53 26.18
CA ASP A 320 -17.54 45.81 25.89
C ASP A 320 -18.56 46.78 25.26
N PRO A 321 -18.76 48.00 25.82
CA PRO A 321 -19.67 48.96 25.25
C PRO A 321 -19.13 49.51 23.94
N CYS A 322 -19.90 49.32 22.89
CA CYS A 322 -19.69 49.80 21.53
C CYS A 322 -19.29 51.30 21.53
N PRO A 323 -18.14 51.73 20.99
CA PRO A 323 -17.92 53.14 20.69
C PRO A 323 -18.81 53.52 19.50
N LYS A 324 -19.61 54.57 19.71
CA LYS A 324 -20.42 55.20 18.67
C LYS A 324 -19.49 55.74 17.58
N THR A 325 -19.51 55.13 16.41
CA THR A 325 -18.90 55.70 15.20
C THR A 325 -20.02 56.15 14.26
N ASP A 326 -19.85 57.37 13.80
CA ASP A 326 -20.73 58.10 12.90
C ASP A 326 -20.98 57.36 11.59
N SER A 327 -22.22 57.45 11.14
CA SER A 327 -22.72 56.93 9.88
C SER A 327 -21.99 57.51 8.66
N VAL A 328 -21.14 56.70 8.03
CA VAL A 328 -20.68 56.92 6.66
C VAL A 328 -21.19 55.79 5.82
N SER A 329 -22.07 56.11 4.87
CA SER A 329 -22.63 55.18 3.89
C SER A 329 -21.53 54.58 3.00
N PRO A 330 -21.56 53.27 2.70
CA PRO A 330 -20.58 52.67 1.77
C PRO A 330 -20.95 53.05 0.33
N PRO A 331 -19.95 53.24 -0.55
CA PRO A 331 -20.18 53.47 -1.98
C PRO A 331 -20.61 52.16 -2.66
N SER A 332 -21.62 52.31 -3.54
CA SER A 332 -22.19 51.24 -4.36
C SER A 332 -21.15 50.57 -5.23
N ALA A 333 -21.04 49.24 -5.14
CA ALA A 333 -20.24 48.43 -6.05
C ALA A 333 -20.88 48.36 -7.45
N PRO A 334 -20.10 48.42 -8.55
CA PRO A 334 -20.64 48.31 -9.88
C PRO A 334 -20.97 46.84 -10.24
N VAL A 335 -22.16 46.67 -10.83
CA VAL A 335 -22.67 45.41 -11.39
C VAL A 335 -21.81 45.00 -12.58
N PRO A 336 -21.36 43.77 -12.73
CA PRO A 336 -20.67 43.31 -13.93
C PRO A 336 -21.66 43.19 -15.08
N GLY A 337 -21.44 43.98 -16.12
CA GLY A 337 -22.19 43.91 -17.37
C GLY A 337 -21.91 42.63 -18.13
N ILE A 338 -22.97 42.05 -18.67
CA ILE A 338 -22.96 40.92 -19.62
C ILE A 338 -22.28 41.43 -20.90
N VAL A 339 -21.09 40.88 -21.21
CA VAL A 339 -20.44 41.10 -22.50
C VAL A 339 -20.86 39.94 -23.41
N THR A 340 -21.75 40.22 -24.34
CA THR A 340 -22.05 39.39 -25.51
C THR A 340 -20.87 39.53 -26.49
N ALA A 341 -20.11 38.45 -26.69
CA ALA A 341 -19.11 38.35 -27.71
C ALA A 341 -19.76 38.06 -29.06
N THR A 342 -19.75 39.05 -29.95
CA THR A 342 -20.05 38.94 -31.38
C THR A 342 -18.78 38.46 -32.07
N LEU A 343 -18.93 37.37 -32.86
CA LEU A 343 -17.90 36.84 -33.78
C LEU A 343 -17.85 37.75 -35.03
N PRO A 344 -16.65 38.02 -35.57
CA PRO A 344 -16.55 38.65 -36.89
C PRO A 344 -16.61 37.60 -38.03
N PRO A 345 -17.03 38.03 -39.25
CA PRO A 345 -17.34 37.11 -40.37
C PRO A 345 -16.09 36.64 -41.11
N GLU A 346 -16.26 35.45 -41.70
CA GLU A 346 -15.32 34.79 -42.64
C GLU A 346 -15.02 35.68 -43.86
N GLU A 347 -13.75 35.83 -44.18
CA GLU A 347 -13.35 36.18 -45.56
C GLU A 347 -12.69 34.97 -46.24
N MET A 348 -13.33 34.53 -47.33
CA MET A 348 -12.79 33.57 -48.29
C MET A 348 -11.71 34.23 -49.13
N GLY A 349 -10.54 33.62 -49.24
CA GLY A 349 -9.48 33.98 -50.17
C GLY A 349 -8.78 32.74 -50.73
N LEU A 350 -9.05 32.48 -52.00
CA LEU A 350 -8.49 31.43 -52.83
C LEU A 350 -6.97 31.56 -53.12
N GLY A 351 -6.26 30.44 -53.20
CA GLY A 351 -5.30 30.20 -54.25
C GLY A 351 -3.80 30.17 -53.83
N GLY A 352 -3.14 29.05 -54.14
CA GLY A 352 -1.72 29.02 -54.41
C GLY A 352 -0.92 27.86 -53.77
N ASP A 353 -0.87 26.76 -54.49
CA ASP A 353 0.16 25.71 -54.45
C ASP A 353 1.36 26.13 -55.31
N PRO A 354 2.49 25.43 -55.41
CA PRO A 354 3.30 24.66 -54.46
C PRO A 354 4.81 25.03 -54.50
N THR A 355 5.64 24.20 -53.87
CA THR A 355 7.11 24.08 -54.02
C THR A 355 8.00 25.12 -53.31
N THR A 356 8.70 24.70 -52.30
CA THR A 356 10.16 24.61 -52.30
C THR A 356 10.67 24.13 -50.92
N ILE A 357 11.39 23.02 -50.92
CA ILE A 357 12.27 22.56 -49.85
C ILE A 357 13.56 23.40 -49.94
N PRO A 358 14.22 23.76 -48.85
CA PRO A 358 15.67 23.76 -48.79
C PRO A 358 16.19 22.73 -47.77
N GLU A 359 17.02 21.89 -48.32
CA GLU A 359 18.03 21.04 -47.67
C GLU A 359 19.10 21.87 -46.96
N GLN A 360 19.78 21.18 -46.05
CA GLN A 360 21.09 21.40 -45.45
C GLN A 360 21.22 22.28 -44.20
N THR A 361 21.57 21.65 -43.07
CA THR A 361 23.00 21.66 -42.69
C THR A 361 23.31 20.51 -41.73
N GLN A 362 24.14 19.57 -42.15
CA GLN A 362 24.85 18.59 -41.33
C GLN A 362 25.85 19.31 -40.44
N GLY A 363 25.68 19.18 -39.12
CA GLY A 363 26.69 19.51 -38.13
C GLY A 363 27.31 18.22 -37.57
N GLN A 364 28.49 17.87 -38.07
CA GLN A 364 29.36 16.86 -37.52
C GLN A 364 29.77 17.25 -36.10
N PHE A 365 29.49 16.38 -35.10
CA PHE A 365 30.27 16.37 -33.88
C PHE A 365 31.01 15.03 -33.77
N ALA A 366 32.34 15.19 -33.74
CA ALA A 366 33.31 14.14 -33.65
C ALA A 366 33.23 13.36 -32.33
N ALA A 367 33.34 12.06 -32.46
CA ALA A 367 33.56 11.14 -31.37
C ALA A 367 34.99 11.32 -30.81
N GLN A 368 35.14 11.51 -29.52
CA GLN A 368 36.41 11.34 -28.82
C GLN A 368 36.48 9.92 -28.22
N PRO A 369 37.64 9.29 -28.25
CA PRO A 369 37.82 7.89 -27.81
C PRO A 369 37.98 7.79 -26.31
N SER A 370 37.29 6.80 -25.75
CA SER A 370 37.40 6.36 -24.36
C SER A 370 38.83 5.92 -24.03
N ALA A 371 39.38 6.51 -22.98
CA ALA A 371 40.63 6.09 -22.38
C ALA A 371 40.44 4.76 -21.59
N SER A 372 41.21 3.77 -21.96
CA SER A 372 41.40 2.50 -21.30
C SER A 372 42.15 2.68 -19.97
N VAL A 373 41.54 2.19 -18.90
CA VAL A 373 42.17 2.04 -17.57
C VAL A 373 42.86 0.66 -17.49
N PRO A 374 44.13 0.57 -17.09
CA PRO A 374 44.83 -0.70 -17.03
C PRO A 374 44.46 -1.48 -15.77
N SER A 375 44.09 -2.74 -15.94
CA SER A 375 43.97 -3.75 -14.93
C SER A 375 45.33 -4.18 -14.37
N SER A 376 45.56 -3.98 -13.08
CA SER A 376 46.65 -4.60 -12.33
C SER A 376 46.13 -5.73 -11.44
N PRO A 377 46.76 -6.90 -11.43
CA PRO A 377 46.37 -8.01 -10.60
C PRO A 377 47.08 -7.93 -9.24
N HIS A 378 46.35 -7.68 -8.17
CA HIS A 378 46.87 -7.95 -6.82
C HIS A 378 46.65 -9.43 -6.47
N ARG A 379 47.79 -10.15 -6.43
CA ARG A 379 47.92 -11.46 -5.79
C ARG A 379 47.79 -11.29 -4.27
N TYR A 380 46.88 -12.03 -3.68
CA TYR A 380 46.89 -12.33 -2.23
C TYR A 380 47.62 -13.64 -1.98
N PRO A 381 48.45 -13.73 -0.92
CA PRO A 381 49.11 -14.98 -0.54
C PRO A 381 48.16 -15.88 0.25
N PRO A 382 48.39 -17.21 0.25
CA PRO A 382 47.57 -18.15 0.99
C PRO A 382 47.96 -18.19 2.48
N HIS A 383 47.02 -17.95 3.37
CA HIS A 383 47.16 -18.27 4.81
C HIS A 383 46.42 -19.54 5.14
N SER A 384 47.21 -20.50 5.46
CA SER A 384 47.29 -21.52 6.49
C SER A 384 46.04 -21.81 7.34
N SER A 385 45.64 -23.09 7.26
CA SER A 385 45.22 -24.02 8.28
C SER A 385 44.26 -23.56 9.39
N SER A 386 43.01 -24.03 9.28
CA SER A 386 42.03 -24.14 10.36
C SER A 386 42.41 -25.26 11.36
N PRO A 387 42.14 -25.09 12.65
CA PRO A 387 42.17 -26.18 13.61
C PRO A 387 40.85 -26.95 13.60
N VAL A 388 40.98 -28.24 13.52
CA VAL A 388 39.95 -29.29 13.66
C VAL A 388 39.47 -29.28 15.11
N VAL A 389 38.14 -29.09 15.33
CA VAL A 389 37.51 -29.37 16.64
C VAL A 389 36.91 -30.78 16.58
N PRO A 390 37.19 -31.66 17.56
CA PRO A 390 36.67 -33.03 17.53
C PRO A 390 35.22 -33.12 17.96
N SER A 391 34.47 -33.97 17.27
CA SER A 391 33.09 -34.38 17.59
C SER A 391 33.01 -35.12 18.93
N PRO A 392 31.95 -34.93 19.73
CA PRO A 392 31.73 -35.72 20.93
C PRO A 392 31.19 -37.12 20.58
N THR A 393 31.81 -38.08 21.17
CA THR A 393 31.57 -39.54 21.14
C THR A 393 30.21 -39.86 21.75
N VAL A 394 29.44 -40.69 21.04
CA VAL A 394 28.21 -41.31 21.54
C VAL A 394 28.61 -42.48 22.49
N VAL A 395 28.06 -42.46 23.71
CA VAL A 395 28.10 -43.58 24.65
C VAL A 395 26.70 -44.17 24.77
N PRO A 396 26.49 -45.47 24.57
CA PRO A 396 25.24 -46.12 24.80
C PRO A 396 25.13 -46.59 26.27
N SER A 397 24.05 -46.27 26.96
CA SER A 397 23.71 -46.90 28.23
C SER A 397 22.35 -47.59 28.14
N SER A 398 22.43 -48.90 28.21
CA SER A 398 21.35 -49.83 28.51
C SER A 398 20.98 -49.71 30.00
N THR A 399 19.69 -49.88 30.33
CA THR A 399 19.14 -50.89 31.27
C THR A 399 17.67 -50.57 31.61
N ARG A 400 16.84 -51.53 31.43
CA ARG A 400 15.47 -51.73 31.94
C ARG A 400 15.53 -52.78 33.08
N PRO A 401 14.45 -53.11 33.82
CA PRO A 401 13.48 -52.38 34.64
C PRO A 401 13.53 -52.89 36.13
N PRO A 402 12.54 -52.83 37.04
CA PRO A 402 11.33 -53.61 37.01
C PRO A 402 10.03 -52.99 37.58
N ASP A 403 8.95 -53.74 37.35
CA ASP A 403 7.56 -53.65 37.77
C ASP A 403 7.29 -53.46 39.29
N SER A 404 6.13 -52.86 39.60
CA SER A 404 5.12 -53.35 40.56
C SER A 404 3.88 -52.47 40.52
N SER A 405 2.76 -52.92 39.98
CA SER A 405 1.54 -53.45 40.59
C SER A 405 0.88 -52.63 41.69
N SER A 406 -0.33 -52.21 41.44
CA SER A 406 -1.59 -52.41 42.19
C SER A 406 -2.58 -51.31 41.81
N ASP A 407 -3.63 -51.65 41.16
CA ASP A 407 -4.89 -52.18 41.59
C ASP A 407 -5.94 -51.11 42.07
N ARG A 408 -7.12 -51.28 41.54
CA ARG A 408 -8.48 -50.83 41.94
C ARG A 408 -8.99 -49.53 41.32
N THR A 409 -10.15 -49.41 40.75
CA THR A 409 -11.43 -50.12 40.70
C THR A 409 -12.47 -49.14 40.11
N ILE A 410 -13.09 -49.54 39.05
CA ILE A 410 -14.51 -49.41 38.64
C ILE A 410 -15.36 -48.34 39.37
N VAL A 411 -16.06 -47.44 38.61
CA VAL A 411 -17.55 -47.35 38.64
C VAL A 411 -18.03 -46.80 37.28
N GLN A 412 -18.84 -47.62 36.61
CA GLN A 412 -19.79 -47.24 35.55
C GLN A 412 -20.94 -46.44 36.14
N SER A 413 -21.49 -45.53 35.36
CA SER A 413 -22.96 -45.36 35.30
C SER A 413 -23.35 -44.70 33.98
N ALA A 414 -23.99 -45.51 33.19
CA ALA A 414 -24.80 -45.09 32.04
C ALA A 414 -26.16 -44.56 32.58
N THR A 415 -26.69 -43.55 31.89
CA THR A 415 -28.15 -43.38 31.83
C THR A 415 -28.54 -42.77 30.48
N THR A 416 -29.19 -43.60 29.71
CA THR A 416 -30.00 -43.33 28.53
C THR A 416 -31.35 -42.79 28.93
N LEU A 417 -31.99 -41.93 28.12
CA LEU A 417 -33.41 -41.84 27.77
C LEU A 417 -33.66 -40.57 26.95
N GLN A 418 -33.94 -40.69 25.63
CA GLN A 418 -35.25 -40.78 24.94
C GLN A 418 -36.17 -39.57 25.26
N SER A 419 -36.60 -38.79 24.30
CA SER A 419 -37.57 -38.91 23.23
C SER A 419 -38.09 -37.51 22.85
N ALA A 420 -38.31 -37.27 21.57
CA ALA A 420 -39.18 -36.22 20.98
C ALA A 420 -40.64 -36.64 21.14
N PRO A 421 -41.69 -35.95 20.58
CA PRO A 421 -41.80 -34.72 19.80
C PRO A 421 -42.99 -33.84 20.23
N SER A 422 -43.05 -32.59 19.81
CA SER A 422 -44.24 -31.94 19.24
C SER A 422 -43.83 -30.63 18.56
#